data_700ce4790a74e43d9c576acf27676ccb
#
_entry.id   700ce4790a74e43d9c576acf27676ccb
#
_cell.length_a   1.000
_cell.length_b   1.000
_cell.length_c   1.000
_cell.angle_alpha   90.00
_cell.angle_beta   90.00
_cell.angle_gamma   90.00
#
_symmetry.space_group_name_H-M   'P 1'
#
loop_
_entity.id
_entity.type
_entity.pdbx_description
1 polymer ?
#
loop_
_entity_poly.entity_id
_entity_poly.type
_entity_poly.pdbx_seq_one_letter_code
_entity_poly.pdbx_strand_id
1 'polypeptide(L)'
;MPIILVKDGLACSEIVIGDNPDVTIRHAADELRHWVKEISDAELPVVAKPAAAEYKIRLTSDPEILQQHPQEAELLKDIDGYGLHADGKTLTIYGTMSKGPLNAVYRLLRKNTDIIWARPNPEYGTIFTKKKDIVFNVDNGVDVPKFHVRGWQVFFPCPPNEFMWNVRNYATWTSGRGNAAANRERPGWGVWQEACYAHNVCRRYINRKTYWETHPEYYSMKNGKRIDPFVPKGEKTCYA
;
A
#
# COMPACT_ATOMS: atom_id res chain seq x y z
N MET A 1 -22.69 -1.66 5.80
CA MET A 1 -23.71 -1.44 4.74
C MET A 1 -23.31 -2.27 3.52
N PRO A 2 -24.21 -2.99 2.85
CA PRO A 2 -23.87 -3.78 1.66
C PRO A 2 -23.84 -2.92 0.39
N ILE A 3 -22.78 -3.06 -0.39
CA ILE A 3 -22.62 -2.51 -1.74
C ILE A 3 -22.51 -3.70 -2.69
N ILE A 4 -23.46 -3.83 -3.61
CA ILE A 4 -23.52 -4.96 -4.52
C ILE A 4 -22.69 -4.64 -5.76
N LEU A 5 -21.59 -5.38 -5.95
CA LEU A 5 -20.75 -5.22 -7.14
C LEU A 5 -21.26 -6.05 -8.31
N VAL A 6 -21.58 -7.31 -8.01
CA VAL A 6 -22.07 -8.28 -8.99
C VAL A 6 -23.21 -9.07 -8.37
N LYS A 7 -24.26 -9.31 -9.13
CA LYS A 7 -25.38 -10.16 -8.76
C LYS A 7 -25.77 -11.05 -9.94
N ASP A 8 -25.90 -12.35 -9.68
CA ASP A 8 -26.22 -13.36 -10.70
C ASP A 8 -25.28 -13.31 -11.93
N GLY A 9 -24.02 -12.94 -11.73
CA GLY A 9 -23.03 -12.77 -12.80
C GLY A 9 -23.13 -11.45 -13.59
N LEU A 10 -23.99 -10.53 -13.18
CA LEU A 10 -24.17 -9.22 -13.84
C LEU A 10 -23.60 -8.09 -12.98
N ALA A 11 -22.89 -7.17 -13.64
CA ALA A 11 -22.34 -5.99 -12.97
C ALA A 11 -23.47 -5.06 -12.49
N CYS A 12 -23.46 -4.75 -11.19
CA CYS A 12 -24.40 -3.83 -10.55
C CYS A 12 -23.76 -2.49 -10.17
N SER A 13 -22.42 -2.45 -10.15
CA SER A 13 -21.64 -1.27 -9.75
C SER A 13 -20.80 -0.73 -10.90
N GLU A 14 -20.47 0.56 -10.79
CA GLU A 14 -19.43 1.22 -11.59
C GLU A 14 -18.37 1.82 -10.66
N ILE A 15 -17.13 1.96 -11.18
CA ILE A 15 -16.00 2.53 -10.46
C ILE A 15 -15.79 3.97 -10.93
N VAL A 16 -15.91 4.94 -10.04
CA VAL A 16 -15.81 6.37 -10.33
C VAL A 16 -14.47 6.90 -9.84
N ILE A 17 -13.67 7.49 -10.75
CA ILE A 17 -12.29 7.94 -10.45
C ILE A 17 -12.03 9.43 -10.74
N GLY A 18 -13.05 10.19 -11.15
CA GLY A 18 -12.88 11.59 -11.55
C GLY A 18 -12.29 11.77 -12.95
N ASP A 19 -12.19 13.02 -13.40
CA ASP A 19 -11.74 13.35 -14.76
C ASP A 19 -10.20 13.19 -14.90
N ASN A 20 -9.43 13.50 -13.83
CA ASN A 20 -7.97 13.48 -13.83
C ASN A 20 -7.40 12.68 -12.63
N PRO A 21 -7.65 11.37 -12.55
CA PRO A 21 -7.12 10.55 -11.47
C PRO A 21 -5.60 10.42 -11.60
N ASP A 22 -4.90 10.41 -10.48
CA ASP A 22 -3.49 10.05 -10.51
C ASP A 22 -3.29 8.56 -10.90
N VAL A 23 -2.04 8.21 -11.20
CA VAL A 23 -1.69 6.86 -11.67
C VAL A 23 -2.08 5.76 -10.67
N THR A 24 -2.01 6.02 -9.36
CA THR A 24 -2.33 5.04 -8.33
C THR A 24 -3.84 4.85 -8.16
N ILE A 25 -4.63 5.92 -8.24
CA ILE A 25 -6.09 5.84 -8.24
C ILE A 25 -6.60 5.08 -9.48
N ARG A 26 -6.05 5.37 -10.65
CA ARG A 26 -6.36 4.62 -11.88
C ARG A 26 -6.03 3.14 -11.72
N HIS A 27 -4.85 2.85 -11.19
CA HIS A 27 -4.44 1.47 -10.93
C HIS A 27 -5.34 0.77 -9.90
N ALA A 28 -5.80 1.47 -8.86
CA ALA A 28 -6.75 0.92 -7.89
C ALA A 28 -8.08 0.52 -8.53
N ALA A 29 -8.57 1.33 -9.47
CA ALA A 29 -9.76 1.00 -10.26
C ALA A 29 -9.53 -0.21 -11.18
N ASP A 30 -8.38 -0.26 -11.85
CA ASP A 30 -8.02 -1.38 -12.72
C ASP A 30 -7.85 -2.69 -11.95
N GLU A 31 -7.24 -2.67 -10.75
CA GLU A 31 -7.13 -3.84 -9.86
C GLU A 31 -8.51 -4.30 -9.37
N LEU A 32 -9.37 -3.39 -8.96
CA LEU A 32 -10.74 -3.74 -8.56
C LEU A 32 -11.51 -4.39 -9.71
N ARG A 33 -11.50 -3.76 -10.90
CA ARG A 33 -12.14 -4.28 -12.10
C ARG A 33 -11.59 -5.66 -12.48
N HIS A 34 -10.26 -5.79 -12.49
CA HIS A 34 -9.58 -7.05 -12.82
C HIS A 34 -10.00 -8.19 -11.90
N TRP A 35 -9.91 -8.00 -10.59
CA TRP A 35 -10.21 -9.08 -9.64
C TRP A 35 -11.71 -9.40 -9.56
N VAL A 36 -12.59 -8.41 -9.72
CA VAL A 36 -14.03 -8.69 -9.87
C VAL A 36 -14.29 -9.53 -11.10
N LYS A 37 -13.66 -9.21 -12.23
CA LYS A 37 -13.78 -10.00 -13.46
C LYS A 37 -13.22 -11.42 -13.30
N GLU A 38 -12.05 -11.55 -12.70
CA GLU A 38 -11.46 -12.88 -12.44
C GLU A 38 -12.36 -13.75 -11.54
N ILE A 39 -12.98 -13.15 -10.53
CA ILE A 39 -13.81 -13.89 -9.56
C ILE A 39 -15.20 -14.20 -10.12
N SER A 40 -15.82 -13.30 -10.90
CA SER A 40 -17.26 -13.40 -11.25
C SER A 40 -17.56 -13.46 -12.74
N ASP A 41 -16.57 -13.29 -13.61
CA ASP A 41 -16.68 -13.08 -15.05
C ASP A 41 -17.41 -11.77 -15.45
N ALA A 42 -17.92 -10.99 -14.47
CA ALA A 42 -18.55 -9.70 -14.71
C ALA A 42 -17.50 -8.56 -14.72
N GLU A 43 -17.66 -7.61 -15.62
CA GLU A 43 -16.76 -6.47 -15.77
C GLU A 43 -17.42 -5.18 -15.30
N LEU A 44 -16.83 -4.53 -14.27
CA LEU A 44 -17.30 -3.24 -13.78
C LEU A 44 -16.83 -2.12 -14.70
N PRO A 45 -17.72 -1.20 -15.14
CA PRO A 45 -17.30 0.01 -15.85
C PRO A 45 -16.43 0.91 -14.97
N VAL A 46 -15.38 1.49 -15.56
CA VAL A 46 -14.57 2.55 -14.93
C VAL A 46 -14.91 3.86 -15.62
N VAL A 47 -15.42 4.82 -14.87
CA VAL A 47 -15.96 6.08 -15.39
C VAL A 47 -15.38 7.29 -14.64
N ALA A 48 -15.34 8.43 -15.32
CA ALA A 48 -14.92 9.68 -14.69
C ALA A 48 -16.02 10.26 -13.77
N LYS A 49 -17.27 10.13 -14.18
CA LYS A 49 -18.44 10.65 -13.46
C LYS A 49 -19.49 9.55 -13.31
N PRO A 50 -20.29 9.59 -12.23
CA PRO A 50 -21.39 8.64 -12.06
C PRO A 50 -22.29 8.56 -13.29
N ALA A 51 -22.58 7.33 -13.71
CA ALA A 51 -23.42 7.03 -14.87
C ALA A 51 -24.62 6.15 -14.46
N ALA A 52 -24.88 5.05 -15.19
CA ALA A 52 -26.13 4.32 -15.11
C ALA A 52 -26.16 3.18 -14.09
N ALA A 53 -25.03 2.71 -13.58
CA ALA A 53 -25.02 1.59 -12.65
C ALA A 53 -25.78 1.91 -11.36
N GLU A 54 -26.39 0.90 -10.75
CA GLU A 54 -27.17 1.08 -9.52
C GLU A 54 -26.30 1.49 -8.35
N TYR A 55 -25.10 0.87 -8.22
CA TYR A 55 -24.15 1.17 -7.15
C TYR A 55 -22.93 1.89 -7.70
N LYS A 56 -22.30 2.73 -6.86
CA LYS A 56 -21.10 3.50 -7.19
C LYS A 56 -19.97 3.19 -6.21
N ILE A 57 -18.78 2.95 -6.74
CA ILE A 57 -17.56 2.85 -5.93
C ILE A 57 -16.64 4.00 -6.34
N ARG A 58 -16.58 5.03 -5.52
CA ARG A 58 -15.76 6.22 -5.78
C ARG A 58 -14.40 6.03 -5.14
N LEU A 59 -13.34 6.10 -5.95
CA LEU A 59 -11.95 6.07 -5.48
C LEU A 59 -11.35 7.47 -5.64
N THR A 60 -10.82 8.04 -4.54
CA THR A 60 -10.34 9.42 -4.60
C THR A 60 -9.27 9.74 -3.54
N SER A 61 -8.39 10.67 -3.87
CA SER A 61 -7.53 11.40 -2.93
C SER A 61 -7.78 12.91 -3.04
N ASP A 62 -8.97 13.30 -3.51
CA ASP A 62 -9.35 14.69 -3.74
C ASP A 62 -9.46 15.45 -2.40
N PRO A 63 -8.78 16.59 -2.26
CA PRO A 63 -8.89 17.44 -1.08
C PRO A 63 -10.32 17.90 -0.75
N GLU A 64 -11.20 18.06 -1.74
CA GLU A 64 -12.59 18.46 -1.50
C GLU A 64 -13.37 17.39 -0.72
N ILE A 65 -13.10 16.12 -0.99
CA ILE A 65 -13.71 15.02 -0.23
C ILE A 65 -13.13 14.95 1.18
N LEU A 66 -11.83 15.16 1.32
CA LEU A 66 -11.16 15.17 2.64
C LEU A 66 -11.68 16.31 3.53
N GLN A 67 -12.06 17.45 2.96
CA GLN A 67 -12.68 18.56 3.70
C GLN A 67 -14.06 18.21 4.28
N GLN A 68 -14.76 17.23 3.71
CA GLN A 68 -16.03 16.72 4.25
C GLN A 68 -15.81 15.77 5.43
N HIS A 69 -14.59 15.27 5.62
CA HIS A 69 -14.18 14.34 6.66
C HIS A 69 -12.92 14.83 7.40
N PRO A 70 -12.94 16.00 8.06
CA PRO A 70 -11.71 16.64 8.57
C PRO A 70 -11.03 15.85 9.70
N GLN A 71 -11.79 15.15 10.53
CA GLN A 71 -11.20 14.35 11.62
C GLN A 71 -10.50 13.12 11.06
N GLU A 72 -11.12 12.44 10.11
CA GLU A 72 -10.54 11.29 9.41
C GLU A 72 -9.33 11.71 8.57
N ALA A 73 -9.39 12.86 7.91
CA ALA A 73 -8.27 13.40 7.13
C ALA A 73 -7.03 13.65 8.00
N GLU A 74 -7.20 14.15 9.22
CA GLU A 74 -6.08 14.33 10.14
C GLU A 74 -5.48 13.00 10.60
N LEU A 75 -6.29 11.97 10.84
CA LEU A 75 -5.82 10.63 11.18
C LEU A 75 -5.06 9.97 10.01
N LEU A 76 -5.42 10.33 8.78
CA LEU A 76 -4.82 9.78 7.55
C LEU A 76 -3.62 10.59 7.03
N LYS A 77 -3.27 11.68 7.71
CA LYS A 77 -2.19 12.56 7.30
C LYS A 77 -0.86 11.84 7.26
N ASP A 78 -0.15 12.00 6.14
CA ASP A 78 1.18 11.44 5.90
C ASP A 78 1.28 9.91 6.04
N ILE A 79 0.15 9.19 5.93
CA ILE A 79 0.12 7.74 5.97
C ILE A 79 -0.79 7.18 4.87
N ASP A 80 -0.49 5.98 4.40
CA ASP A 80 -1.25 5.28 3.36
C ASP A 80 -2.48 4.52 3.91
N GLY A 81 -3.09 5.10 4.95
CA GLY A 81 -4.39 4.70 5.45
C GLY A 81 -5.53 5.15 4.52
N TYR A 82 -6.73 4.74 4.82
CA TYR A 82 -7.91 5.05 4.02
C TYR A 82 -9.16 5.21 4.88
N GLY A 83 -10.11 5.99 4.36
CA GLY A 83 -11.46 6.08 4.88
C GLY A 83 -12.46 5.38 3.96
N LEU A 84 -13.49 4.82 4.56
CA LEU A 84 -14.63 4.19 3.92
C LEU A 84 -15.89 4.90 4.35
N HIS A 85 -16.65 5.44 3.41
CA HIS A 85 -17.95 6.02 3.67
C HIS A 85 -18.97 5.46 2.69
N ALA A 86 -19.87 4.63 3.19
CA ALA A 86 -20.99 4.08 2.44
C ALA A 86 -22.25 4.83 2.83
N ASP A 87 -22.90 5.45 1.82
CA ASP A 87 -24.16 6.16 1.94
C ASP A 87 -25.12 5.69 0.82
N GLY A 88 -26.20 5.04 1.22
CA GLY A 88 -27.13 4.42 0.30
C GLY A 88 -26.46 3.42 -0.64
N LYS A 89 -26.38 3.75 -1.92
CA LYS A 89 -25.79 2.91 -2.99
C LYS A 89 -24.38 3.37 -3.41
N THR A 90 -23.79 4.31 -2.68
CA THR A 90 -22.46 4.86 -2.99
C THR A 90 -21.48 4.50 -1.90
N LEU A 91 -20.35 3.91 -2.26
CA LEU A 91 -19.18 3.73 -1.43
C LEU A 91 -18.10 4.71 -1.87
N THR A 92 -17.75 5.66 -1.02
CA THR A 92 -16.58 6.52 -1.21
C THR A 92 -15.40 5.95 -0.44
N ILE A 93 -14.31 5.70 -1.15
CA ILE A 93 -13.03 5.24 -0.65
C ILE A 93 -12.04 6.38 -0.85
N TYR A 94 -11.48 6.89 0.23
CA TYR A 94 -10.62 8.07 0.20
C TYR A 94 -9.37 7.91 1.06
N GLY A 95 -8.37 8.74 0.79
CA GLY A 95 -7.13 8.83 1.57
C GLY A 95 -6.38 10.10 1.24
N THR A 96 -5.55 10.57 2.15
CA THR A 96 -4.66 11.72 1.92
C THR A 96 -3.55 11.40 0.91
N MET A 97 -3.28 10.11 0.74
CA MET A 97 -2.36 9.55 -0.24
C MET A 97 -3.10 8.56 -1.12
N SER A 98 -2.87 8.61 -2.42
CA SER A 98 -3.53 7.73 -3.41
C SER A 98 -3.32 6.24 -3.16
N LYS A 99 -2.27 5.88 -2.42
CA LYS A 99 -2.04 4.49 -2.00
C LYS A 99 -3.07 4.02 -0.97
N GLY A 100 -3.66 4.90 -0.17
CA GLY A 100 -4.72 4.56 0.77
C GLY A 100 -5.92 3.90 0.08
N PRO A 101 -6.58 4.53 -0.90
CA PRO A 101 -7.63 3.92 -1.71
C PRO A 101 -7.24 2.60 -2.37
N LEU A 102 -6.00 2.45 -2.85
CA LEU A 102 -5.50 1.19 -3.39
C LEU A 102 -5.45 0.09 -2.31
N ASN A 103 -4.95 0.41 -1.11
CA ASN A 103 -4.94 -0.51 0.03
C ASN A 103 -6.36 -0.93 0.43
N ALA A 104 -7.31 0.02 0.39
CA ALA A 104 -8.72 -0.25 0.67
C ALA A 104 -9.32 -1.24 -0.31
N VAL A 105 -9.03 -1.13 -1.60
CA VAL A 105 -9.48 -2.08 -2.64
C VAL A 105 -9.03 -3.49 -2.28
N TYR A 106 -7.75 -3.70 -1.97
CA TYR A 106 -7.26 -5.03 -1.58
C TYR A 106 -7.87 -5.52 -0.27
N ARG A 107 -8.08 -4.62 0.69
CA ARG A 107 -8.72 -4.98 1.96
C ARG A 107 -10.17 -5.42 1.76
N LEU A 108 -10.94 -4.69 0.96
CA LEU A 108 -12.33 -4.99 0.67
C LEU A 108 -12.47 -6.31 -0.11
N LEU A 109 -11.61 -6.55 -1.09
CA LEU A 109 -11.55 -7.83 -1.80
C LEU A 109 -11.27 -8.97 -0.83
N ARG A 110 -10.25 -8.88 0.01
CA ARG A 110 -9.92 -9.92 1.02
C ARG A 110 -11.04 -10.14 2.04
N LYS A 111 -11.69 -9.06 2.50
CA LYS A 111 -12.75 -9.15 3.51
C LYS A 111 -14.02 -9.82 2.97
N ASN A 112 -14.34 -9.59 1.71
CA ASN A 112 -15.64 -9.94 1.13
C ASN A 112 -15.59 -11.08 0.10
N THR A 113 -14.39 -11.52 -0.25
CA THR A 113 -14.14 -12.71 -1.06
C THR A 113 -13.15 -13.63 -0.34
N ASP A 114 -12.75 -14.71 -0.97
CA ASP A 114 -11.72 -15.62 -0.44
C ASP A 114 -10.37 -15.45 -1.13
N ILE A 115 -10.15 -14.30 -1.79
CA ILE A 115 -8.92 -14.03 -2.52
C ILE A 115 -7.70 -13.93 -1.61
N ILE A 116 -6.63 -14.64 -2.00
CA ILE A 116 -5.33 -14.61 -1.33
C ILE A 116 -4.24 -14.46 -2.38
N TRP A 117 -3.43 -13.43 -2.25
CA TRP A 117 -2.20 -13.25 -3.03
C TRP A 117 -1.03 -13.91 -2.28
N ALA A 118 -0.86 -15.21 -2.46
CA ALA A 118 0.06 -16.04 -1.67
C ALA A 118 1.51 -15.92 -2.15
N ARG A 119 1.75 -15.75 -3.45
CA ARG A 119 3.10 -15.71 -4.06
C ARG A 119 3.15 -14.73 -5.23
N PRO A 120 4.34 -14.21 -5.57
CA PRO A 120 4.53 -13.34 -6.73
C PRO A 120 4.58 -14.11 -8.05
N ASN A 121 3.69 -15.06 -8.24
CA ASN A 121 3.59 -15.86 -9.46
C ASN A 121 2.25 -15.58 -10.15
N PRO A 122 2.23 -15.20 -11.45
CA PRO A 122 1.00 -14.84 -12.15
C PRO A 122 0.07 -16.03 -12.39
N GLU A 123 0.57 -17.26 -12.50
CA GLU A 123 -0.23 -18.42 -12.85
C GLU A 123 -0.87 -19.11 -11.64
N TYR A 124 -0.12 -19.21 -10.53
CA TYR A 124 -0.56 -19.96 -9.34
C TYR A 124 -0.31 -19.20 -8.02
N GLY A 125 0.01 -17.93 -8.10
CA GLY A 125 0.28 -17.09 -6.92
C GLY A 125 -0.94 -16.52 -6.26
N THR A 126 -2.09 -16.52 -6.94
CA THR A 126 -3.36 -16.00 -6.42
C THR A 126 -4.38 -17.13 -6.33
N ILE A 127 -5.04 -17.22 -5.20
CA ILE A 127 -6.03 -18.26 -4.89
C ILE A 127 -7.36 -17.58 -4.65
N PHE A 128 -8.41 -18.03 -5.32
CA PHE A 128 -9.78 -17.57 -5.11
C PHE A 128 -10.78 -18.59 -5.67
N THR A 129 -12.03 -18.49 -5.25
CA THR A 129 -13.15 -19.28 -5.79
C THR A 129 -14.02 -18.38 -6.68
N LYS A 130 -14.42 -18.89 -7.85
CA LYS A 130 -15.39 -18.22 -8.72
C LYS A 130 -16.73 -18.05 -8.00
N LYS A 131 -17.33 -16.86 -8.11
CA LYS A 131 -18.60 -16.49 -7.49
C LYS A 131 -19.43 -15.69 -8.45
N LYS A 132 -20.75 -15.95 -8.51
CA LYS A 132 -21.68 -15.13 -9.31
C LYS A 132 -22.12 -13.85 -8.60
N ASP A 133 -21.93 -13.79 -7.29
CA ASP A 133 -22.31 -12.65 -6.48
C ASP A 133 -21.09 -12.11 -5.74
N ILE A 134 -20.87 -10.79 -5.80
CA ILE A 134 -19.86 -10.09 -5.01
C ILE A 134 -20.54 -8.92 -4.32
N VAL A 135 -20.52 -8.94 -2.98
CA VAL A 135 -21.07 -7.88 -2.14
C VAL A 135 -20.01 -7.40 -1.17
N PHE A 136 -19.75 -6.12 -1.16
CA PHE A 136 -18.89 -5.53 -0.13
C PHE A 136 -19.72 -5.14 1.09
N ASN A 137 -19.50 -5.80 2.21
CA ASN A 137 -20.02 -5.41 3.50
C ASN A 137 -19.06 -4.39 4.13
N VAL A 138 -19.50 -3.13 4.14
CA VAL A 138 -18.68 -1.99 4.52
C VAL A 138 -19.12 -1.46 5.87
N ASP A 139 -18.15 -1.29 6.77
CA ASP A 139 -18.28 -0.50 7.99
C ASP A 139 -17.64 0.86 7.72
N ASN A 140 -18.38 1.94 7.95
CA ASN A 140 -17.88 3.30 7.79
C ASN A 140 -16.79 3.59 8.83
N GLY A 141 -15.77 4.34 8.45
CA GLY A 141 -14.66 4.73 9.31
C GLY A 141 -13.32 4.70 8.59
N VAL A 142 -12.25 4.82 9.36
CA VAL A 142 -10.87 4.84 8.84
C VAL A 142 -10.08 3.61 9.30
N ASP A 143 -9.18 3.17 8.44
CA ASP A 143 -8.14 2.20 8.76
C ASP A 143 -6.78 2.88 8.65
N VAL A 144 -6.11 3.02 9.78
CA VAL A 144 -4.80 3.67 9.89
C VAL A 144 -3.74 2.62 10.17
N PRO A 145 -2.79 2.39 9.28
CA PRO A 145 -1.71 1.45 9.52
C PRO A 145 -0.89 1.84 10.76
N LYS A 146 -0.61 0.87 11.64
CA LYS A 146 0.20 1.09 12.85
C LYS A 146 1.66 1.37 12.56
N PHE A 147 2.17 0.94 11.41
CA PHE A 147 3.56 1.12 10.98
C PHE A 147 3.61 1.84 9.64
N HIS A 148 4.40 2.89 9.56
CA HIS A 148 4.64 3.62 8.32
C HIS A 148 5.43 2.78 7.32
N VAL A 149 6.42 2.04 7.79
CA VAL A 149 7.26 1.19 6.95
C VAL A 149 6.83 -0.27 7.12
N ARG A 150 6.38 -0.87 6.02
CA ARG A 150 5.99 -2.27 5.93
C ARG A 150 6.61 -2.86 4.67
N GLY A 151 7.23 -4.00 4.79
CA GLY A 151 7.85 -4.68 3.65
C GLY A 151 9.11 -5.44 4.05
N TRP A 152 9.80 -5.91 3.06
CA TRP A 152 11.08 -6.62 3.22
C TRP A 152 12.02 -6.28 2.08
N GLN A 153 13.26 -6.62 2.29
CA GLN A 153 14.28 -6.45 1.28
C GLN A 153 14.11 -7.52 0.20
N VAL A 154 13.95 -7.09 -1.04
CA VAL A 154 14.02 -7.96 -2.21
C VAL A 154 15.38 -7.82 -2.87
N PHE A 155 15.91 -8.93 -3.38
CA PHE A 155 17.12 -8.90 -4.18
C PHE A 155 16.83 -8.25 -5.55
N PHE A 156 17.84 -7.66 -6.12
CA PHE A 156 17.76 -6.89 -7.35
C PHE A 156 17.75 -7.71 -8.62
N PRO A 157 17.09 -7.20 -9.66
CA PRO A 157 16.01 -6.21 -9.68
C PRO A 157 14.71 -6.83 -9.20
N CYS A 158 13.83 -6.05 -8.52
CA CYS A 158 12.50 -6.53 -8.14
C CYS A 158 11.65 -6.73 -9.40
N PRO A 159 11.29 -7.97 -9.76
CA PRO A 159 10.46 -8.21 -10.92
C PRO A 159 9.08 -7.53 -10.77
N PRO A 160 8.39 -7.15 -11.87
CA PRO A 160 7.08 -6.51 -11.78
C PRO A 160 6.04 -7.29 -10.97
N ASN A 161 6.00 -8.61 -11.10
CA ASN A 161 5.06 -9.46 -10.35
C ASN A 161 5.35 -9.46 -8.85
N GLU A 162 6.63 -9.45 -8.45
CA GLU A 162 7.02 -9.37 -7.05
C GLU A 162 6.70 -8.00 -6.47
N PHE A 163 6.92 -6.94 -7.24
CA PHE A 163 6.51 -5.59 -6.85
C PHE A 163 4.99 -5.53 -6.62
N MET A 164 4.19 -6.00 -7.56
CA MET A 164 2.73 -5.99 -7.44
C MET A 164 2.23 -6.89 -6.32
N TRP A 165 2.85 -8.05 -6.11
CA TRP A 165 2.52 -8.90 -4.98
C TRP A 165 2.79 -8.21 -3.63
N ASN A 166 3.88 -7.46 -3.51
CA ASN A 166 4.19 -6.65 -2.35
C ASN A 166 3.13 -5.56 -2.12
N VAL A 167 2.72 -4.85 -3.17
CA VAL A 167 1.69 -3.81 -3.12
C VAL A 167 0.36 -4.40 -2.66
N ARG A 168 -0.06 -5.53 -3.22
CA ARG A 168 -1.29 -6.27 -2.83
C ARG A 168 -1.26 -6.76 -1.37
N ASN A 169 -0.08 -6.92 -0.81
CA ASN A 169 0.16 -7.29 0.58
C ASN A 169 0.53 -6.08 1.48
N TYR A 170 0.11 -4.87 1.09
CA TYR A 170 0.24 -3.61 1.86
C TYR A 170 1.67 -3.16 2.13
N ALA A 171 2.65 -3.63 1.40
CA ALA A 171 4.01 -3.13 1.54
C ALA A 171 4.09 -1.65 1.13
N THR A 172 4.73 -0.85 1.97
CA THR A 172 5.05 0.55 1.66
C THR A 172 6.43 0.70 1.06
N TRP A 173 7.21 -0.36 1.15
CA TRP A 173 8.60 -0.33 0.79
C TRP A 173 9.04 -1.65 0.17
N THR A 174 9.63 -1.56 -1.00
CA THR A 174 10.37 -2.65 -1.62
C THR A 174 11.75 -2.13 -1.93
N SER A 175 12.75 -2.64 -1.24
CA SER A 175 14.10 -2.18 -1.53
C SER A 175 14.65 -2.88 -2.74
N GLY A 176 15.27 -2.05 -3.50
CA GLY A 176 16.19 -2.50 -4.48
C GLY A 176 17.24 -1.42 -4.70
N ARG A 177 18.56 -1.66 -4.47
CA ARG A 177 19.61 -0.71 -4.82
C ARG A 177 19.55 -0.41 -6.32
N GLY A 178 19.46 0.85 -6.72
CA GLY A 178 19.55 1.29 -8.11
C GLY A 178 18.23 1.58 -8.82
N ASN A 179 17.07 1.16 -8.29
CA ASN A 179 15.78 1.36 -8.95
C ASN A 179 14.81 2.29 -8.22
N ALA A 180 15.28 3.09 -7.26
CA ALA A 180 14.42 4.03 -6.55
C ALA A 180 13.69 4.99 -7.52
N ALA A 181 14.36 5.48 -8.55
CA ALA A 181 13.76 6.34 -9.57
C ALA A 181 12.73 5.60 -10.42
N ALA A 182 13.08 4.42 -10.95
CA ALA A 182 12.19 3.61 -11.78
C ALA A 182 10.96 3.11 -11.03
N ASN A 183 11.08 2.93 -9.71
CA ASN A 183 9.95 2.50 -8.90
C ASN A 183 9.04 3.66 -8.48
N ARG A 184 9.52 4.91 -8.48
CA ARG A 184 8.70 6.09 -8.12
C ARG A 184 7.51 6.30 -9.05
N GLU A 185 7.63 5.88 -10.28
CA GLU A 185 6.59 6.00 -11.29
C GLU A 185 5.62 4.81 -11.30
N ARG A 186 5.88 3.77 -10.50
CA ARG A 186 4.99 2.62 -10.41
C ARG A 186 3.80 2.90 -9.50
N PRO A 187 2.58 2.51 -9.89
CA PRO A 187 1.39 2.64 -9.05
C PRO A 187 1.59 1.93 -7.70
N GLY A 188 1.13 2.56 -6.63
CA GLY A 188 1.25 1.98 -5.29
C GLY A 188 2.66 2.01 -4.69
N TRP A 189 3.58 2.78 -5.26
CA TRP A 189 4.89 3.00 -4.66
C TRP A 189 4.76 3.55 -3.23
N GLY A 190 5.57 2.99 -2.34
CA GLY A 190 5.55 3.38 -0.94
C GLY A 190 6.13 4.76 -0.71
N VAL A 191 5.54 5.44 0.21
CA VAL A 191 5.78 6.80 0.63
C VAL A 191 7.15 6.97 1.30
N TRP A 192 7.67 5.93 1.90
CA TRP A 192 8.87 5.97 2.73
C TRP A 192 10.09 5.44 1.98
N GLN A 193 10.81 6.37 1.36
CA GLN A 193 12.05 6.07 0.64
C GLN A 193 13.28 5.95 1.55
N GLU A 194 13.16 6.36 2.79
CA GLU A 194 14.27 6.52 3.71
C GLU A 194 14.34 5.46 4.82
N ALA A 195 13.65 4.34 4.68
CA ALA A 195 13.87 3.23 5.58
C ALA A 195 15.34 2.80 5.48
N CYS A 196 16.13 3.26 6.43
CA CYS A 196 17.52 2.87 6.56
C CYS A 196 17.57 1.49 7.17
N TYR A 197 17.74 0.52 6.31
CA TYR A 197 17.96 -0.87 6.68
C TYR A 197 19.44 -1.22 6.46
N ALA A 198 19.87 -2.23 7.14
CA ALA A 198 21.19 -2.87 7.06
C ALA A 198 22.40 -1.92 7.19
N HIS A 199 23.26 -2.20 8.15
CA HIS A 199 24.55 -1.55 8.35
C HIS A 199 24.52 -0.03 8.59
N ASN A 200 23.40 0.51 9.06
CA ASN A 200 23.20 1.95 9.19
C ASN A 200 23.23 2.49 10.62
N VAL A 201 23.23 1.61 11.64
CA VAL A 201 23.22 2.04 13.05
C VAL A 201 24.35 3.05 13.30
N CYS A 202 25.59 2.65 13.05
CA CYS A 202 26.76 3.50 13.30
C CYS A 202 26.97 4.61 12.25
N ARG A 203 26.35 4.52 11.08
CA ARG A 203 26.51 5.54 10.04
C ARG A 203 25.48 6.65 10.13
N ARG A 204 24.25 6.33 10.47
CA ARG A 204 23.13 7.26 10.41
C ARG A 204 22.52 7.58 11.76
N TYR A 205 22.25 6.58 12.58
CA TYR A 205 21.54 6.77 13.85
C TYR A 205 22.49 7.12 15.00
N ILE A 206 23.60 6.38 15.13
CA ILE A 206 24.61 6.60 16.16
C ILE A 206 25.90 7.05 15.47
N ASN A 207 25.80 8.21 14.80
CA ASN A 207 26.93 8.72 14.02
C ASN A 207 28.14 9.00 14.92
N ARG A 208 29.30 8.41 14.56
CA ARG A 208 30.55 8.55 15.30
C ARG A 208 30.94 10.02 15.54
N LYS A 209 30.78 10.87 14.54
CA LYS A 209 31.14 12.30 14.65
C LYS A 209 30.33 13.03 15.71
N THR A 210 29.11 12.56 15.98
CA THR A 210 28.21 13.20 16.94
C THR A 210 28.31 12.57 18.32
N TYR A 211 28.43 11.26 18.40
CA TYR A 211 28.19 10.54 19.66
C TYR A 211 29.44 9.86 20.24
N TRP A 212 30.52 9.69 19.48
CA TRP A 212 31.70 8.92 19.98
C TRP A 212 32.31 9.49 21.28
N GLU A 213 32.40 10.81 21.35
CA GLU A 213 33.01 11.48 22.52
C GLU A 213 32.01 11.74 23.63
N THR A 214 30.72 11.97 23.26
CA THR A 214 29.68 12.36 24.22
C THR A 214 28.89 11.17 24.77
N HIS A 215 28.79 10.08 23.99
CA HIS A 215 28.03 8.88 24.33
C HIS A 215 28.79 7.60 23.96
N PRO A 216 29.98 7.35 24.56
CA PRO A 216 30.76 6.14 24.26
C PRO A 216 30.01 4.85 24.60
N GLU A 217 29.04 4.91 25.51
CA GLU A 217 28.20 3.76 25.89
C GLU A 217 27.32 3.23 24.72
N TYR A 218 27.08 4.00 23.66
CA TYR A 218 26.36 3.55 22.48
C TYR A 218 27.15 2.58 21.60
N TYR A 219 28.46 2.43 21.84
CA TYR A 219 29.33 1.61 21.01
C TYR A 219 29.74 0.33 21.73
N SER A 220 29.86 -0.74 20.97
CA SER A 220 30.21 -2.06 21.48
C SER A 220 31.54 -2.06 22.26
N MET A 221 31.64 -2.93 23.24
CA MET A 221 32.87 -3.09 24.06
C MET A 221 33.54 -4.43 23.76
N LYS A 222 34.85 -4.41 23.58
CA LYS A 222 35.70 -5.61 23.42
C LYS A 222 36.93 -5.49 24.31
N ASN A 223 37.16 -6.49 25.13
CA ASN A 223 38.29 -6.53 26.05
C ASN A 223 38.40 -5.26 26.94
N GLY A 224 37.26 -4.78 27.45
CA GLY A 224 37.19 -3.59 28.30
C GLY A 224 37.38 -2.25 27.60
N LYS A 225 37.47 -2.23 26.27
CA LYS A 225 37.59 -0.99 25.46
C LYS A 225 36.43 -0.84 24.47
N ARG A 226 35.97 0.40 24.29
CA ARG A 226 34.97 0.71 23.24
C ARG A 226 35.59 0.54 21.87
N ILE A 227 34.81 -0.05 20.96
CA ILE A 227 35.24 -0.29 19.58
C ILE A 227 34.81 0.89 18.72
N ASP A 228 35.79 1.53 18.06
CA ASP A 228 35.48 2.53 17.04
C ASP A 228 34.81 1.85 15.84
N PRO A 229 33.58 2.24 15.46
CA PRO A 229 32.85 1.63 14.33
C PRO A 229 33.49 1.94 12.97
N PHE A 230 34.43 2.88 12.90
CA PHE A 230 35.15 3.27 11.69
C PHE A 230 36.61 2.87 11.75
N VAL A 231 36.88 1.58 11.70
CA VAL A 231 38.24 1.09 11.53
C VAL A 231 38.69 1.25 10.09
N PRO A 232 39.95 1.66 9.83
CA PRO A 232 40.49 1.79 8.49
C PRO A 232 40.39 0.49 7.68
N LYS A 233 40.30 0.63 6.34
CA LYS A 233 40.21 -0.50 5.40
C LYS A 233 41.30 -1.53 5.72
N GLY A 234 40.93 -2.72 6.17
CA GLY A 234 41.82 -3.84 6.49
C GLY A 234 41.42 -4.60 7.73
N GLU A 235 40.77 -3.99 8.71
CA GLU A 235 40.26 -4.68 9.88
C GLU A 235 38.75 -4.84 9.83
N LYS A 236 38.28 -6.08 9.86
CA LYS A 236 36.87 -6.40 9.88
C LYS A 236 36.28 -6.07 11.25
N THR A 237 35.65 -4.91 11.39
CA THR A 237 34.81 -4.61 12.52
C THR A 237 33.51 -3.98 12.04
N CYS A 238 32.55 -4.79 11.71
CA CYS A 238 31.16 -4.41 11.56
C CYS A 238 30.37 -5.40 12.37
N TYR A 239 30.20 -5.16 13.64
CA TYR A 239 29.13 -5.82 14.39
C TYR A 239 28.75 -4.91 15.55
N ALA A 240 27.70 -4.13 15.33
CA ALA A 240 26.85 -3.68 16.40
C ALA A 240 25.83 -4.76 16.65
#